data_9be53760eaa0123b76301436a8b34cc7
#
_entry.id   9be53760eaa0123b76301436a8b34cc7
#
_cell.length_a   1.000
_cell.length_b   1.000
_cell.length_c   1.000
_cell.angle_alpha   90.00
_cell.angle_beta   90.00
_cell.angle_gamma   90.00
#
_symmetry.space_group_name_H-M   'P 1'
#
loop_
_entity.id
_entity.type
_entity.pdbx_description
1 polymer ?
#
loop_
_entity_poly.entity_id
_entity_poly.type
_entity_poly.pdbx_seq_one_letter_code
_entity_poly.pdbx_strand_id
1 'polypeptide(L)'
;MELIASLIVVPVVAALLLLVIKNDRARDAIAIAFAALIAVLSIAFAVVFAGPGTYEFALPAEWGHPLSLVNLAIDLTVAIFVVCYAVRYKRPFALGLAALQIVVALWFEFAVQAGAEFSMTMRVDALGVIMVLIIGIVGSGICVYALGYMKDFQAHELHENPQARDRRPWFFAIMFAFLSAMFNIVLVDNMAWMYTAWEVTTLCSFLLIGFTKSEEAINNAFRQIVMNLLGGVAFQFSLVYLGVFGLPLSFSMFVELGAAFPALVMLPVTLLAFAGITKAAQMPFHTWLLGAMVAPTPTSALLHSSTMVKAGVFLLVKLSPIFAVSLVPSVMVVLVGGLTFALCSFMAISQSNAKRVLAYSTIANLGLITACAGVGTPEAVWAAILLIIFHAVAKSLLFLCVGTAEHHIGSRNIEDMDLLFERMPRLARFMMLGIMCMFVAPFGMLIAKWATLVSFVETGNVALIILLAFGSAATFMFWAKWLGKLSGIAGEPQNVEL
;
A
#
# COMPACT_ATOMS: atom_id res chain seq x y z
N MET A 1 -20.04 -0.65 15.72
CA MET A 1 -20.52 -0.90 14.35
C MET A 1 -20.60 0.38 13.52
N GLU A 2 -21.35 1.41 13.97
CA GLU A 2 -21.55 2.66 13.22
C GLU A 2 -20.23 3.37 12.81
N LEU A 3 -19.25 3.40 13.71
CA LEU A 3 -17.96 4.04 13.43
C LEU A 3 -17.17 3.29 12.35
N ILE A 4 -17.25 1.95 12.34
CA ILE A 4 -16.63 1.11 11.30
C ILE A 4 -17.30 1.37 9.95
N ALA A 5 -18.64 1.33 9.93
CA ALA A 5 -19.41 1.61 8.72
C ALA A 5 -19.14 3.03 8.19
N SER A 6 -19.02 4.02 9.07
CA SER A 6 -18.68 5.40 8.69
C SER A 6 -17.32 5.50 8.02
N LEU A 7 -16.29 4.82 8.53
CA LEU A 7 -14.95 4.81 7.92
C LEU A 7 -14.94 4.23 6.49
N ILE A 8 -15.83 3.29 6.20
CA ILE A 8 -15.96 2.67 4.88
C ILE A 8 -16.81 3.54 3.96
N VAL A 9 -17.96 4.02 4.45
CA VAL A 9 -18.98 4.70 3.63
C VAL A 9 -18.62 6.16 3.33
N VAL A 10 -18.07 6.90 4.31
CA VAL A 10 -17.74 8.32 4.15
C VAL A 10 -16.81 8.58 2.96
N PRO A 11 -15.72 7.83 2.75
CA PRO A 11 -14.89 8.03 1.56
C PRO A 11 -15.60 7.68 0.24
N VAL A 12 -16.54 6.71 0.22
CA VAL A 12 -17.34 6.41 -0.97
C VAL A 12 -18.26 7.59 -1.31
N VAL A 13 -18.93 8.15 -0.30
CA VAL A 13 -19.79 9.34 -0.48
C VAL A 13 -18.96 10.52 -1.01
N ALA A 14 -17.75 10.73 -0.45
CA ALA A 14 -16.82 11.74 -0.94
C ALA A 14 -16.47 11.52 -2.43
N ALA A 15 -16.12 10.27 -2.79
CA ALA A 15 -15.79 9.91 -4.16
C ALA A 15 -16.94 10.22 -5.14
N LEU A 16 -18.16 9.84 -4.79
CA LEU A 16 -19.36 10.09 -5.63
C LEU A 16 -19.66 11.57 -5.76
N LEU A 17 -19.60 12.34 -4.66
CA LEU A 17 -19.83 13.79 -4.70
C LEU A 17 -18.78 14.51 -5.56
N LEU A 18 -17.52 14.14 -5.46
CA LEU A 18 -16.41 14.73 -6.21
C LEU A 18 -16.53 14.49 -7.72
N LEU A 19 -17.19 13.40 -8.15
CA LEU A 19 -17.47 13.15 -9.57
C LEU A 19 -18.52 14.11 -10.15
N VAL A 20 -19.50 14.52 -9.35
CA VAL A 20 -20.64 15.33 -9.80
C VAL A 20 -20.32 16.84 -9.76
N ILE A 21 -19.48 17.27 -8.83
CA ILE A 21 -19.20 18.69 -8.57
C ILE A 21 -18.18 19.22 -9.58
N LYS A 22 -18.64 20.17 -10.41
CA LYS A 22 -17.84 20.81 -11.45
C LYS A 22 -17.11 22.08 -10.98
N ASN A 23 -17.60 22.73 -9.92
CA ASN A 23 -17.01 23.95 -9.39
C ASN A 23 -15.75 23.65 -8.60
N ASP A 24 -14.61 24.22 -8.98
CA ASP A 24 -13.31 23.99 -8.36
C ASP A 24 -13.29 24.34 -6.87
N ARG A 25 -13.82 25.50 -6.48
CA ARG A 25 -13.85 25.92 -5.06
C ARG A 25 -14.71 24.99 -4.20
N ALA A 26 -15.87 24.57 -4.74
CA ALA A 26 -16.74 23.64 -4.04
C ALA A 26 -16.09 22.26 -3.92
N ARG A 27 -15.42 21.77 -4.96
CA ARG A 27 -14.67 20.50 -4.95
C ARG A 27 -13.55 20.53 -3.91
N ASP A 28 -12.75 21.60 -3.88
CA ASP A 28 -11.66 21.74 -2.92
C ASP A 28 -12.18 21.77 -1.49
N ALA A 29 -13.24 22.55 -1.21
CA ALA A 29 -13.86 22.62 0.10
C ALA A 29 -14.42 21.26 0.56
N ILE A 30 -15.09 20.53 -0.34
CA ILE A 30 -15.63 19.20 -0.05
C ILE A 30 -14.51 18.19 0.20
N ALA A 31 -13.48 18.18 -0.64
CA ALA A 31 -12.34 17.27 -0.45
C ALA A 31 -11.64 17.51 0.90
N ILE A 32 -11.45 18.79 1.29
CA ILE A 32 -10.88 19.14 2.61
C ILE A 32 -11.82 18.69 3.74
N ALA A 33 -13.12 18.98 3.62
CA ALA A 33 -14.09 18.62 4.66
C ALA A 33 -14.15 17.10 4.89
N PHE A 34 -14.23 16.32 3.81
CA PHE A 34 -14.24 14.85 3.92
C PHE A 34 -12.89 14.28 4.38
N ALA A 35 -11.76 14.82 3.93
CA ALA A 35 -10.46 14.43 4.42
C ALA A 35 -10.32 14.69 5.93
N ALA A 36 -10.75 15.85 6.41
CA ALA A 36 -10.78 16.18 7.83
C ALA A 36 -11.73 15.24 8.61
N LEU A 37 -12.93 14.98 8.09
CA LEU A 37 -13.89 14.07 8.69
C LEU A 37 -13.31 12.65 8.82
N ILE A 38 -12.67 12.10 7.78
CA ILE A 38 -12.05 10.79 7.79
C ILE A 38 -10.94 10.73 8.84
N ALA A 39 -10.09 11.78 8.93
CA ALA A 39 -9.03 11.84 9.94
C ALA A 39 -9.61 11.87 11.36
N VAL A 40 -10.66 12.67 11.61
CA VAL A 40 -11.34 12.73 12.91
C VAL A 40 -11.99 11.39 13.27
N LEU A 41 -12.69 10.75 12.32
CA LEU A 41 -13.29 9.43 12.52
C LEU A 41 -12.22 8.37 12.83
N SER A 42 -11.05 8.44 12.19
CA SER A 42 -9.95 7.51 12.45
C SER A 42 -9.34 7.70 13.84
N ILE A 43 -9.22 8.95 14.30
CA ILE A 43 -8.78 9.26 15.67
C ILE A 43 -9.83 8.80 16.68
N ALA A 44 -11.11 9.10 16.45
CA ALA A 44 -12.20 8.65 17.30
C ALA A 44 -12.23 7.11 17.38
N PHE A 45 -12.04 6.43 16.26
CA PHE A 45 -11.91 4.97 16.19
C PHE A 45 -10.77 4.47 17.07
N ALA A 46 -9.60 5.07 16.96
CA ALA A 46 -8.45 4.67 17.77
C ALA A 46 -8.70 4.90 19.27
N VAL A 47 -9.35 5.99 19.66
CA VAL A 47 -9.70 6.26 21.07
C VAL A 47 -10.70 5.22 21.62
N VAL A 48 -11.69 4.84 20.81
CA VAL A 48 -12.72 3.87 21.23
C VAL A 48 -12.15 2.46 21.33
N PHE A 49 -11.25 2.08 20.42
CA PHE A 49 -10.71 0.72 20.30
C PHE A 49 -9.25 0.58 20.78
N ALA A 50 -8.72 1.55 21.52
CA ALA A 50 -7.34 1.53 22.03
C ALA A 50 -7.08 0.46 23.13
N GLY A 51 -8.05 -0.35 23.49
CA GLY A 51 -7.92 -1.41 24.50
C GLY A 51 -7.09 -2.61 24.03
N PRO A 52 -6.62 -3.44 24.98
CA PRO A 52 -5.81 -4.64 24.66
C PRO A 52 -6.63 -5.80 24.07
N GLY A 53 -7.92 -5.62 23.82
CA GLY A 53 -8.83 -6.65 23.33
C GLY A 53 -9.00 -6.66 21.81
N THR A 54 -9.56 -7.73 21.29
CA THR A 54 -10.13 -7.80 19.96
C THR A 54 -11.65 -7.60 20.03
N TYR A 55 -12.18 -6.83 19.10
CA TYR A 55 -13.62 -6.56 19.03
C TYR A 55 -14.16 -7.18 17.74
N GLU A 56 -15.22 -7.97 17.87
CA GLU A 56 -15.88 -8.62 16.75
C GLU A 56 -17.32 -8.13 16.62
N PHE A 57 -17.70 -7.85 15.39
CA PHE A 57 -19.03 -7.38 15.05
C PHE A 57 -19.56 -8.21 13.89
N ALA A 58 -20.61 -8.97 14.12
CA ALA A 58 -21.30 -9.71 13.08
C ALA A 58 -22.49 -8.90 12.57
N LEU A 59 -22.71 -8.88 11.26
CA LEU A 59 -23.94 -8.40 10.68
C LEU A 59 -25.03 -9.48 10.83
N PRO A 60 -26.33 -9.08 10.91
CA PRO A 60 -27.42 -10.04 10.93
C PRO A 60 -27.34 -11.02 9.75
N ALA A 61 -27.62 -12.29 9.99
CA ALA A 61 -27.52 -13.35 8.98
C ALA A 61 -28.41 -13.08 7.76
N GLU A 62 -29.52 -12.35 7.92
CA GLU A 62 -30.41 -11.92 6.82
C GLU A 62 -29.71 -11.11 5.74
N TRP A 63 -28.63 -10.39 6.09
CA TRP A 63 -27.83 -9.60 5.15
C TRP A 63 -26.76 -10.43 4.41
N GLY A 64 -26.51 -11.66 4.82
CA GLY A 64 -25.46 -12.49 4.25
C GLY A 64 -25.58 -12.65 2.73
N HIS A 65 -26.71 -13.19 2.25
CA HIS A 65 -26.92 -13.42 0.83
C HIS A 65 -27.01 -12.12 -0.03
N PRO A 66 -27.76 -11.06 0.37
CA PRO A 66 -27.70 -9.79 -0.35
C PRO A 66 -26.29 -9.21 -0.45
N LEU A 67 -25.49 -9.31 0.60
CA LEU A 67 -24.13 -8.80 0.61
C LEU A 67 -23.19 -9.63 -0.27
N SER A 68 -23.33 -10.97 -0.34
CA SER A 68 -22.51 -11.77 -1.26
C SER A 68 -22.79 -11.40 -2.72
N LEU A 69 -24.04 -11.14 -3.09
CA LEU A 69 -24.38 -10.67 -4.44
C LEU A 69 -23.82 -9.27 -4.74
N VAL A 70 -23.82 -8.36 -3.76
CA VAL A 70 -23.17 -7.05 -3.90
C VAL A 70 -21.66 -7.22 -4.09
N ASN A 71 -21.04 -8.11 -3.32
CA ASN A 71 -19.64 -8.44 -3.43
C ASN A 71 -19.29 -8.95 -4.84
N LEU A 72 -20.02 -9.95 -5.33
CA LEU A 72 -19.89 -10.47 -6.68
C LEU A 72 -20.08 -9.38 -7.76
N ALA A 73 -21.07 -8.51 -7.59
CA ALA A 73 -21.32 -7.41 -8.53
C ALA A 73 -20.15 -6.44 -8.60
N ILE A 74 -19.49 -6.14 -7.47
CA ILE A 74 -18.29 -5.30 -7.42
C ILE A 74 -17.13 -6.03 -8.13
N ASP A 75 -16.90 -7.31 -7.83
CA ASP A 75 -15.84 -8.10 -8.45
C ASP A 75 -15.98 -8.17 -9.97
N LEU A 76 -17.19 -8.45 -10.44
CA LEU A 76 -17.48 -8.47 -11.88
C LEU A 76 -17.30 -7.09 -12.52
N THR A 77 -17.70 -6.02 -11.83
CA THR A 77 -17.50 -4.64 -12.31
C THR A 77 -16.03 -4.33 -12.47
N VAL A 78 -15.22 -4.64 -11.46
CA VAL A 78 -13.75 -4.45 -11.50
C VAL A 78 -13.14 -5.25 -12.66
N ALA A 79 -13.47 -6.54 -12.76
CA ALA A 79 -12.94 -7.42 -13.81
C ALA A 79 -13.36 -6.98 -15.21
N ILE A 80 -14.63 -6.59 -15.43
CA ILE A 80 -15.13 -6.07 -16.71
C ILE A 80 -14.38 -4.78 -17.08
N PHE A 81 -14.14 -3.88 -16.13
CA PHE A 81 -13.34 -2.67 -16.37
C PHE A 81 -11.95 -3.02 -16.89
N VAL A 82 -11.28 -3.99 -16.26
CA VAL A 82 -9.96 -4.47 -16.69
C VAL A 82 -10.02 -5.08 -18.08
N VAL A 83 -11.03 -5.92 -18.36
CA VAL A 83 -11.26 -6.51 -19.69
C VAL A 83 -11.42 -5.42 -20.75
N CYS A 84 -12.28 -4.43 -20.51
CA CYS A 84 -12.50 -3.32 -21.44
C CYS A 84 -11.20 -2.57 -21.77
N TYR A 85 -10.39 -2.25 -20.75
CA TYR A 85 -9.09 -1.61 -20.96
C TYR A 85 -8.09 -2.53 -21.65
N ALA A 86 -8.03 -3.82 -21.28
CA ALA A 86 -7.13 -4.80 -21.89
C ALA A 86 -7.44 -5.00 -23.39
N VAL A 87 -8.71 -5.06 -23.77
CA VAL A 87 -9.15 -5.10 -25.18
C VAL A 87 -8.78 -3.81 -25.91
N ARG A 88 -9.09 -2.65 -25.31
CA ARG A 88 -8.81 -1.33 -25.91
C ARG A 88 -7.32 -1.13 -26.19
N TYR A 89 -6.46 -1.57 -25.30
CA TYR A 89 -5.00 -1.40 -25.42
C TYR A 89 -4.28 -2.65 -25.94
N LYS A 90 -5.03 -3.65 -26.41
CA LYS A 90 -4.52 -4.91 -26.99
C LYS A 90 -3.53 -5.64 -26.07
N ARG A 91 -3.92 -5.86 -24.81
CA ARG A 91 -3.10 -6.52 -23.78
C ARG A 91 -3.62 -7.93 -23.46
N PRO A 92 -3.26 -8.96 -24.24
CA PRO A 92 -3.87 -10.29 -24.14
C PRO A 92 -3.64 -10.97 -22.79
N PHE A 93 -2.49 -10.74 -22.16
CA PHE A 93 -2.15 -11.35 -20.88
C PHE A 93 -3.04 -10.81 -19.74
N ALA A 94 -3.25 -9.49 -19.68
CA ALA A 94 -4.17 -8.87 -18.71
C ALA A 94 -5.61 -9.33 -18.96
N LEU A 95 -6.01 -9.47 -20.24
CA LEU A 95 -7.32 -9.99 -20.62
C LEU A 95 -7.52 -11.44 -20.13
N GLY A 96 -6.52 -12.31 -20.33
CA GLY A 96 -6.60 -13.72 -19.89
C GLY A 96 -6.71 -13.84 -18.37
N LEU A 97 -5.95 -13.06 -17.61
CA LEU A 97 -6.03 -13.07 -16.13
C LEU A 97 -7.38 -12.54 -15.63
N ALA A 98 -7.88 -11.45 -16.19
CA ALA A 98 -9.18 -10.91 -15.80
C ALA A 98 -10.33 -11.86 -16.17
N ALA A 99 -10.27 -12.50 -17.33
CA ALA A 99 -11.24 -13.52 -17.72
C ALA A 99 -11.21 -14.73 -16.77
N LEU A 100 -10.01 -15.17 -16.37
CA LEU A 100 -9.85 -16.24 -15.38
C LEU A 100 -10.48 -15.87 -14.05
N GLN A 101 -10.24 -14.63 -13.55
CA GLN A 101 -10.87 -14.17 -12.32
C GLN A 101 -12.39 -14.15 -12.38
N ILE A 102 -12.99 -13.75 -13.52
CA ILE A 102 -14.45 -13.80 -13.71
C ILE A 102 -14.95 -15.24 -13.58
N VAL A 103 -14.32 -16.19 -14.30
CA VAL A 103 -14.73 -17.60 -14.27
C VAL A 103 -14.62 -18.17 -12.85
N VAL A 104 -13.52 -17.89 -12.15
CA VAL A 104 -13.30 -18.39 -10.79
C VAL A 104 -14.27 -17.74 -9.81
N ALA A 105 -14.57 -16.44 -9.92
CA ALA A 105 -15.54 -15.74 -9.07
C ALA A 105 -16.95 -16.34 -9.23
N LEU A 106 -17.41 -16.56 -10.47
CA LEU A 106 -18.70 -17.17 -10.74
C LEU A 106 -18.75 -18.62 -10.24
N TRP A 107 -17.70 -19.38 -10.45
CA TRP A 107 -17.62 -20.75 -9.93
C TRP A 107 -17.66 -20.79 -8.41
N PHE A 108 -16.92 -19.92 -7.74
CA PHE A 108 -16.91 -19.80 -6.28
C PHE A 108 -18.32 -19.49 -5.75
N GLU A 109 -18.98 -18.47 -6.29
CA GLU A 109 -20.31 -18.02 -5.80
C GLU A 109 -21.38 -19.09 -6.04
N PHE A 110 -21.48 -19.65 -7.26
CA PHE A 110 -22.61 -20.51 -7.62
C PHE A 110 -22.38 -22.01 -7.37
N ALA A 111 -21.15 -22.47 -7.30
CA ALA A 111 -20.85 -23.89 -7.14
C ALA A 111 -20.20 -24.22 -5.78
N VAL A 112 -19.39 -23.33 -5.24
CA VAL A 112 -18.64 -23.59 -4.00
C VAL A 112 -19.37 -23.03 -2.79
N GLN A 113 -19.86 -21.79 -2.87
CA GLN A 113 -20.54 -21.11 -1.77
C GLN A 113 -22.05 -21.36 -1.74
N ALA A 114 -22.61 -22.06 -2.75
CA ALA A 114 -24.02 -22.37 -2.82
C ALA A 114 -24.48 -23.21 -1.60
N GLY A 115 -25.20 -22.56 -0.68
CA GLY A 115 -25.71 -23.19 0.54
C GLY A 115 -24.85 -23.00 1.80
N ALA A 116 -23.72 -22.30 1.73
CA ALA A 116 -22.96 -21.87 2.90
C ALA A 116 -23.58 -20.61 3.51
N GLU A 117 -23.65 -20.54 4.84
CA GLU A 117 -24.01 -19.29 5.52
C GLU A 117 -22.90 -18.25 5.32
N PHE A 118 -23.18 -17.23 4.53
CA PHE A 118 -22.30 -16.09 4.38
C PHE A 118 -22.43 -15.19 5.62
N SER A 119 -21.44 -15.24 6.50
CA SER A 119 -21.39 -14.33 7.65
C SER A 119 -20.42 -13.19 7.33
N MET A 120 -20.90 -11.96 7.35
CA MET A 120 -20.04 -10.78 7.28
C MET A 120 -19.69 -10.36 8.71
N THR A 121 -18.45 -10.66 9.09
CA THR A 121 -17.87 -10.27 10.37
C THR A 121 -16.83 -9.17 10.15
N MET A 122 -16.82 -8.22 11.07
CA MET A 122 -15.80 -7.18 11.16
C MET A 122 -14.98 -7.40 12.43
N ARG A 123 -13.66 -7.25 12.33
CA ARG A 123 -12.76 -7.44 13.45
C ARG A 123 -11.82 -6.26 13.60
N VAL A 124 -11.72 -5.81 14.84
CA VAL A 124 -10.80 -4.73 15.22
C VAL A 124 -9.78 -5.27 16.19
N ASP A 125 -8.53 -5.22 15.84
CA ASP A 125 -7.39 -5.53 16.68
C ASP A 125 -6.35 -4.37 16.66
N ALA A 126 -5.29 -4.49 17.44
CA ALA A 126 -4.27 -3.44 17.55
C ALA A 126 -3.65 -3.05 16.20
N LEU A 127 -3.35 -4.03 15.33
CA LEU A 127 -2.82 -3.76 13.98
C LEU A 127 -3.86 -3.06 13.11
N GLY A 128 -5.13 -3.45 13.21
CA GLY A 128 -6.26 -2.80 12.54
C GLY A 128 -6.39 -1.32 12.94
N VAL A 129 -6.31 -1.02 14.24
CA VAL A 129 -6.34 0.37 14.75
C VAL A 129 -5.19 1.20 14.18
N ILE A 130 -3.97 0.66 14.20
CA ILE A 130 -2.79 1.32 13.65
C ILE A 130 -2.97 1.60 12.14
N MET A 131 -3.46 0.61 11.40
CA MET A 131 -3.69 0.77 9.96
C MET A 131 -4.79 1.80 9.67
N VAL A 132 -5.87 1.83 10.45
CA VAL A 132 -6.93 2.85 10.34
C VAL A 132 -6.36 4.25 10.55
N LEU A 133 -5.49 4.45 11.52
CA LEU A 133 -4.82 5.74 11.74
C LEU A 133 -3.91 6.12 10.55
N ILE A 134 -3.13 5.18 10.02
CA ILE A 134 -2.27 5.42 8.86
C ILE A 134 -3.12 5.79 7.63
N ILE A 135 -4.15 5.03 7.32
CA ILE A 135 -5.01 5.28 6.16
C ILE A 135 -5.75 6.61 6.34
N GLY A 136 -6.34 6.83 7.52
CA GLY A 136 -7.19 7.98 7.78
C GLY A 136 -6.41 9.29 7.92
N ILE A 137 -5.27 9.33 8.58
CA ILE A 137 -4.50 10.55 8.78
C ILE A 137 -3.58 10.80 7.59
N VAL A 138 -2.72 9.83 7.27
CA VAL A 138 -1.74 10.01 6.18
C VAL A 138 -2.43 10.04 4.82
N GLY A 139 -3.37 9.12 4.56
CA GLY A 139 -4.12 9.07 3.29
C GLY A 139 -4.94 10.33 3.05
N SER A 140 -5.67 10.81 4.06
CA SER A 140 -6.44 12.07 3.97
C SER A 140 -5.53 13.29 3.78
N GLY A 141 -4.39 13.35 4.47
CA GLY A 141 -3.39 14.40 4.29
C GLY A 141 -2.85 14.47 2.86
N ILE A 142 -2.62 13.31 2.24
CA ILE A 142 -2.21 13.22 0.83
C ILE A 142 -3.32 13.70 -0.10
N CYS A 143 -4.60 13.41 0.18
CA CYS A 143 -5.72 13.92 -0.60
C CYS A 143 -5.81 15.45 -0.55
N VAL A 144 -5.55 16.06 0.61
CA VAL A 144 -5.49 17.53 0.75
C VAL A 144 -4.30 18.11 -0.03
N TYR A 145 -3.11 17.53 0.10
CA TYR A 145 -1.94 17.94 -0.69
C TYR A 145 -2.21 17.88 -2.20
N ALA A 146 -2.92 16.84 -2.64
CA ALA A 146 -3.25 16.65 -4.05
C ALA A 146 -4.06 17.82 -4.65
N LEU A 147 -4.80 18.60 -3.86
CA LEU A 147 -5.58 19.75 -4.36
C LEU A 147 -4.66 20.80 -5.00
N GLY A 148 -3.60 21.20 -4.32
CA GLY A 148 -2.61 22.14 -4.86
C GLY A 148 -1.87 21.53 -6.04
N TYR A 149 -1.32 20.32 -5.87
CA TYR A 149 -0.55 19.64 -6.90
C TYR A 149 -1.33 19.45 -8.21
N MET A 150 -2.57 18.98 -8.14
CA MET A 150 -3.40 18.72 -9.33
C MET A 150 -3.92 20.00 -10.00
N LYS A 151 -3.99 21.12 -9.27
CA LYS A 151 -4.30 22.42 -9.84
C LYS A 151 -3.18 22.88 -10.77
N ASP A 152 -1.95 22.79 -10.29
CA ASP A 152 -0.76 23.17 -11.06
C ASP A 152 -0.51 22.19 -12.23
N PHE A 153 -0.75 20.90 -11.99
CA PHE A 153 -0.70 19.87 -13.04
C PHE A 153 -1.69 20.16 -14.18
N GLN A 154 -2.94 20.52 -13.86
CA GLN A 154 -3.95 20.87 -14.87
C GLN A 154 -3.61 22.16 -15.60
N ALA A 155 -3.04 23.16 -14.90
CA ALA A 155 -2.59 24.40 -15.53
C ALA A 155 -1.48 24.12 -16.57
N HIS A 156 -0.52 23.23 -16.24
CA HIS A 156 0.53 22.82 -17.17
C HIS A 156 -0.05 22.05 -18.37
N GLU A 157 -0.97 21.11 -18.14
CA GLU A 157 -1.63 20.34 -19.20
C GLU A 157 -2.43 21.24 -20.17
N LEU A 158 -3.09 22.28 -19.64
CA LEU A 158 -3.80 23.28 -20.46
C LEU A 158 -2.87 24.19 -21.26
N HIS A 159 -1.68 24.47 -20.73
CA HIS A 159 -0.64 25.23 -21.47
C HIS A 159 -0.12 24.45 -22.67
N GLU A 160 0.10 23.14 -22.52
CA GLU A 160 0.53 22.26 -23.61
C GLU A 160 -0.61 21.94 -24.60
N ASN A 161 -1.81 21.73 -24.09
CA ASN A 161 -3.01 21.40 -24.87
C ASN A 161 -4.22 22.18 -24.36
N PRO A 162 -4.58 23.32 -24.99
CA PRO A 162 -5.72 24.15 -24.57
C PRO A 162 -7.08 23.44 -24.59
N GLN A 163 -7.20 22.29 -25.24
CA GLN A 163 -8.44 21.49 -25.28
C GLN A 163 -8.43 20.33 -24.28
N ALA A 164 -7.44 20.24 -23.40
CA ALA A 164 -7.36 19.19 -22.39
C ALA A 164 -8.59 19.24 -21.45
N ARG A 165 -9.24 18.08 -21.28
CA ARG A 165 -10.39 17.96 -20.37
C ARG A 165 -9.93 17.96 -18.93
N ASP A 166 -10.65 18.65 -18.06
CA ASP A 166 -10.43 18.55 -16.60
C ASP A 166 -10.76 17.13 -16.12
N ARG A 167 -9.72 16.40 -15.68
CA ARG A 167 -9.82 15.05 -15.14
C ARG A 167 -9.63 14.98 -13.63
N ARG A 168 -9.46 16.14 -12.96
CA ARG A 168 -9.28 16.24 -11.50
C ARG A 168 -10.44 15.62 -10.71
N PRO A 169 -11.73 15.75 -11.11
CA PRO A 169 -12.83 15.08 -10.43
C PRO A 169 -12.64 13.56 -10.34
N TRP A 170 -12.22 12.93 -11.43
CA TRP A 170 -11.93 11.49 -11.47
C TRP A 170 -10.73 11.11 -10.60
N PHE A 171 -9.69 11.93 -10.61
CA PHE A 171 -8.50 11.70 -9.79
C PHE A 171 -8.86 11.63 -8.30
N PHE A 172 -9.59 12.64 -7.80
CA PHE A 172 -10.00 12.69 -6.39
C PHE A 172 -10.99 11.59 -6.05
N ALA A 173 -11.96 11.31 -6.92
CA ALA A 173 -12.90 10.22 -6.71
C ALA A 173 -12.18 8.86 -6.53
N ILE A 174 -11.19 8.57 -7.38
CA ILE A 174 -10.40 7.34 -7.27
C ILE A 174 -9.58 7.33 -5.98
N MET A 175 -8.99 8.46 -5.57
CA MET A 175 -8.24 8.54 -4.32
C MET A 175 -9.12 8.22 -3.11
N PHE A 176 -10.31 8.80 -3.00
CA PHE A 176 -11.23 8.52 -1.89
C PHE A 176 -11.80 7.10 -1.95
N ALA A 177 -12.14 6.58 -3.14
CA ALA A 177 -12.52 5.18 -3.31
C ALA A 177 -11.40 4.22 -2.84
N PHE A 178 -10.16 4.59 -3.09
CA PHE A 178 -9.01 3.83 -2.61
C PHE A 178 -8.93 3.78 -1.07
N LEU A 179 -9.17 4.92 -0.39
CA LEU A 179 -9.20 4.92 1.09
C LEU A 179 -10.29 4.01 1.63
N SER A 180 -11.51 4.04 1.04
CA SER A 180 -12.59 3.14 1.42
C SER A 180 -12.21 1.67 1.27
N ALA A 181 -11.64 1.28 0.12
CA ALA A 181 -11.19 -0.08 -0.12
C ALA A 181 -10.13 -0.52 0.91
N MET A 182 -9.23 0.38 1.31
CA MET A 182 -8.23 0.10 2.33
C MET A 182 -8.83 -0.10 3.72
N PHE A 183 -9.82 0.71 4.12
CA PHE A 183 -10.55 0.49 5.37
C PHE A 183 -11.27 -0.85 5.37
N ASN A 184 -11.87 -1.26 4.22
CA ASN A 184 -12.45 -2.59 4.09
C ASN A 184 -11.43 -3.71 4.31
N ILE A 185 -10.26 -3.67 3.65
CA ILE A 185 -9.20 -4.68 3.81
C ILE A 185 -8.81 -4.86 5.28
N VAL A 186 -8.74 -3.75 6.03
CA VAL A 186 -8.21 -3.74 7.39
C VAL A 186 -9.25 -4.16 8.43
N LEU A 187 -10.53 -3.86 8.20
CA LEU A 187 -11.60 -4.01 9.19
C LEU A 187 -12.49 -5.24 8.96
N VAL A 188 -12.54 -5.76 7.73
CA VAL A 188 -13.36 -6.94 7.40
C VAL A 188 -12.63 -8.23 7.74
N ASP A 189 -13.30 -9.13 8.45
CA ASP A 189 -12.77 -10.45 8.80
C ASP A 189 -13.15 -11.54 7.78
N ASN A 190 -14.08 -11.27 6.87
CA ASN A 190 -14.46 -12.21 5.81
C ASN A 190 -13.48 -12.09 4.62
N MET A 191 -12.81 -13.19 4.26
CA MET A 191 -11.78 -13.20 3.22
C MET A 191 -12.33 -12.95 1.80
N ALA A 192 -13.58 -13.28 1.50
CA ALA A 192 -14.18 -12.98 0.21
C ALA A 192 -14.40 -11.47 0.05
N TRP A 193 -14.87 -10.78 1.08
CA TRP A 193 -14.96 -9.31 1.10
C TRP A 193 -13.59 -8.63 1.08
N MET A 194 -12.62 -9.18 1.81
CA MET A 194 -11.24 -8.71 1.76
C MET A 194 -10.68 -8.81 0.33
N TYR A 195 -10.96 -9.91 -0.38
CA TYR A 195 -10.56 -10.11 -1.77
C TYR A 195 -11.16 -9.04 -2.70
N THR A 196 -12.46 -8.77 -2.61
CA THR A 196 -13.11 -7.73 -3.41
C THR A 196 -12.48 -6.35 -3.17
N ALA A 197 -12.29 -5.95 -1.92
CA ALA A 197 -11.60 -4.71 -1.59
C ALA A 197 -10.15 -4.70 -2.10
N TRP A 198 -9.47 -5.85 -2.08
CA TRP A 198 -8.14 -6.04 -2.66
C TRP A 198 -8.12 -5.75 -4.16
N GLU A 199 -9.08 -6.23 -4.93
CA GLU A 199 -9.18 -5.98 -6.37
C GLU A 199 -9.61 -4.53 -6.67
N VAL A 200 -10.46 -3.92 -5.85
CA VAL A 200 -10.78 -2.48 -5.95
C VAL A 200 -9.50 -1.65 -5.81
N THR A 201 -8.60 -1.97 -4.86
CA THR A 201 -7.31 -1.25 -4.73
C THR A 201 -6.40 -1.48 -5.94
N THR A 202 -6.45 -2.67 -6.55
CA THR A 202 -5.72 -2.99 -7.80
C THR A 202 -6.21 -2.11 -8.95
N LEU A 203 -7.53 -1.96 -9.13
CA LEU A 203 -8.13 -1.12 -10.15
C LEU A 203 -7.83 0.38 -9.89
N CYS A 204 -8.00 0.86 -8.66
CA CYS A 204 -7.71 2.26 -8.32
C CYS A 204 -6.26 2.63 -8.65
N SER A 205 -5.31 1.78 -8.29
CA SER A 205 -3.89 2.00 -8.60
C SER A 205 -3.62 1.97 -10.11
N PHE A 206 -4.24 1.05 -10.86
CA PHE A 206 -4.15 1.01 -12.32
C PHE A 206 -4.60 2.33 -12.96
N LEU A 207 -5.75 2.84 -12.54
CA LEU A 207 -6.32 4.09 -13.05
C LEU A 207 -5.47 5.31 -12.68
N LEU A 208 -4.92 5.35 -11.46
CA LEU A 208 -4.06 6.44 -11.00
C LEU A 208 -2.69 6.43 -11.67
N ILE A 209 -2.08 5.25 -11.91
CA ILE A 209 -0.79 5.14 -12.62
C ILE A 209 -0.96 5.52 -14.09
N GLY A 210 -2.02 5.08 -14.73
CA GLY A 210 -2.37 5.41 -16.11
C GLY A 210 -3.00 6.79 -16.31
N PHE A 211 -3.05 7.64 -15.28
CA PHE A 211 -3.79 8.89 -15.29
C PHE A 211 -3.35 9.87 -16.38
N THR A 212 -2.05 10.00 -16.61
CA THR A 212 -1.49 10.91 -17.63
C THR A 212 -1.77 10.46 -19.07
N LYS A 213 -2.10 9.16 -19.27
CA LYS A 213 -2.36 8.53 -20.57
C LYS A 213 -1.17 8.58 -21.56
N SER A 214 0.03 8.92 -21.10
CA SER A 214 1.22 8.74 -21.91
C SER A 214 1.45 7.24 -22.17
N GLU A 215 2.15 6.91 -23.25
CA GLU A 215 2.45 5.50 -23.56
C GLU A 215 3.20 4.81 -22.42
N GLU A 216 4.15 5.52 -21.81
CA GLU A 216 4.89 5.05 -20.65
C GLU A 216 3.95 4.77 -19.46
N ALA A 217 3.02 5.68 -19.15
CA ALA A 217 2.05 5.52 -18.06
C ALA A 217 1.13 4.33 -18.31
N ILE A 218 0.63 4.16 -19.53
CA ILE A 218 -0.21 3.01 -19.91
C ILE A 218 0.57 1.70 -19.76
N ASN A 219 1.79 1.63 -20.26
CA ASN A 219 2.63 0.43 -20.16
C ASN A 219 2.92 0.07 -18.70
N ASN A 220 3.21 1.05 -17.85
CA ASN A 220 3.45 0.82 -16.43
C ASN A 220 2.17 0.48 -15.65
N ALA A 221 1.02 1.06 -16.01
CA ALA A 221 -0.28 0.67 -15.46
C ALA A 221 -0.60 -0.80 -15.79
N PHE A 222 -0.37 -1.24 -17.04
CA PHE A 222 -0.57 -2.65 -17.40
C PHE A 222 0.45 -3.59 -16.73
N ARG A 223 1.68 -3.16 -16.50
CA ARG A 223 2.64 -3.92 -15.69
C ARG A 223 2.14 -4.11 -14.26
N GLN A 224 1.63 -3.03 -13.66
CA GLN A 224 1.08 -3.07 -12.30
C GLN A 224 -0.12 -4.03 -12.24
N ILE A 225 -1.10 -3.88 -13.15
CA ILE A 225 -2.32 -4.69 -13.06
C ILE A 225 -2.03 -6.17 -13.28
N VAL A 226 -1.20 -6.54 -14.25
CA VAL A 226 -0.82 -7.93 -14.51
C VAL A 226 -0.18 -8.59 -13.29
N MET A 227 0.78 -7.92 -12.66
CA MET A 227 1.46 -8.48 -11.48
C MET A 227 0.51 -8.63 -10.30
N ASN A 228 -0.39 -7.67 -10.09
CA ASN A 228 -1.34 -7.74 -9.00
C ASN A 228 -2.50 -8.70 -9.26
N LEU A 229 -2.95 -8.85 -10.52
CA LEU A 229 -3.92 -9.88 -10.89
C LEU A 229 -3.37 -11.30 -10.68
N LEU A 230 -2.07 -11.54 -10.92
CA LEU A 230 -1.45 -12.83 -10.57
C LEU A 230 -1.60 -13.13 -9.07
N GLY A 231 -1.35 -12.14 -8.22
CA GLY A 231 -1.61 -12.26 -6.78
C GLY A 231 -3.08 -12.44 -6.45
N GLY A 232 -3.97 -11.70 -7.13
CA GLY A 232 -5.41 -11.81 -6.98
C GLY A 232 -5.95 -13.19 -7.36
N VAL A 233 -5.46 -13.78 -8.45
CA VAL A 233 -5.79 -15.16 -8.85
C VAL A 233 -5.34 -16.16 -7.78
N ALA A 234 -4.16 -15.99 -7.20
CA ALA A 234 -3.70 -16.84 -6.09
C ALA A 234 -4.60 -16.70 -4.86
N PHE A 235 -5.01 -15.47 -4.52
CA PHE A 235 -5.98 -15.24 -3.45
C PHE A 235 -7.30 -15.95 -3.73
N GLN A 236 -7.86 -15.82 -4.94
CA GLN A 236 -9.09 -16.49 -5.35
C GLN A 236 -9.00 -18.02 -5.25
N PHE A 237 -7.90 -18.62 -5.71
CA PHE A 237 -7.69 -20.05 -5.56
C PHE A 237 -7.61 -20.50 -4.10
N SER A 238 -7.07 -19.64 -3.22
CA SER A 238 -7.13 -19.88 -1.77
C SER A 238 -8.57 -19.93 -1.29
N LEU A 239 -9.43 -18.98 -1.68
CA LEU A 239 -10.86 -18.96 -1.33
C LEU A 239 -11.59 -20.20 -1.84
N VAL A 240 -11.35 -20.59 -3.08
CA VAL A 240 -11.92 -21.83 -3.68
C VAL A 240 -11.51 -23.05 -2.87
N TYR A 241 -10.23 -23.16 -2.50
CA TYR A 241 -9.76 -24.27 -1.67
C TYR A 241 -10.52 -24.32 -0.33
N LEU A 242 -10.63 -23.17 0.35
CA LEU A 242 -11.34 -23.09 1.63
C LEU A 242 -12.81 -23.50 1.49
N GLY A 243 -13.49 -23.02 0.46
CA GLY A 243 -14.89 -23.37 0.22
C GLY A 243 -15.09 -24.84 -0.14
N VAL A 244 -14.25 -25.42 -1.01
CA VAL A 244 -14.35 -26.84 -1.41
C VAL A 244 -14.13 -27.77 -0.21
N PHE A 245 -13.22 -27.43 0.68
CA PHE A 245 -12.92 -28.25 1.86
C PHE A 245 -13.74 -27.87 3.11
N GLY A 246 -14.71 -26.95 2.98
CA GLY A 246 -15.57 -26.52 4.08
C GLY A 246 -14.80 -25.82 5.22
N LEU A 247 -13.70 -25.16 4.88
CA LEU A 247 -12.88 -24.42 5.83
C LEU A 247 -13.42 -23.00 6.04
N PRO A 248 -13.15 -22.35 7.19
CA PRO A 248 -13.72 -21.05 7.48
C PRO A 248 -13.23 -19.95 6.53
N LEU A 249 -14.16 -19.10 6.05
CA LEU A 249 -13.86 -17.88 5.29
C LEU A 249 -13.64 -16.67 6.21
N SER A 250 -13.91 -16.77 7.53
CA SER A 250 -13.45 -15.79 8.51
C SER A 250 -11.93 -15.88 8.62
N PHE A 251 -11.26 -14.74 8.45
CA PHE A 251 -9.81 -14.67 8.45
C PHE A 251 -9.22 -15.06 9.82
N SER A 252 -9.86 -14.61 10.91
CA SER A 252 -9.42 -14.93 12.26
C SER A 252 -9.54 -16.43 12.58
N MET A 253 -10.69 -17.03 12.25
CA MET A 253 -10.89 -18.48 12.43
C MET A 253 -9.92 -19.29 11.54
N PHE A 254 -9.64 -18.83 10.33
CA PHE A 254 -8.66 -19.45 9.45
C PHE A 254 -7.25 -19.41 10.04
N VAL A 255 -6.85 -18.29 10.64
CA VAL A 255 -5.54 -18.16 11.29
C VAL A 255 -5.45 -19.06 12.52
N GLU A 256 -6.48 -19.13 13.35
CA GLU A 256 -6.54 -20.03 14.52
C GLU A 256 -6.47 -21.50 14.11
N LEU A 257 -7.25 -21.89 13.10
CA LEU A 257 -7.22 -23.23 12.55
C LEU A 257 -5.84 -23.58 11.97
N GLY A 258 -5.24 -22.65 11.24
CA GLY A 258 -3.93 -22.84 10.61
C GLY A 258 -2.78 -22.93 11.62
N ALA A 259 -2.86 -22.21 12.72
CA ALA A 259 -1.89 -22.33 13.80
C ALA A 259 -1.99 -23.69 14.52
N ALA A 260 -3.22 -24.24 14.65
CA ALA A 260 -3.46 -25.55 15.26
C ALA A 260 -3.17 -26.73 14.30
N PHE A 261 -3.52 -26.58 13.01
CA PHE A 261 -3.40 -27.63 11.99
C PHE A 261 -2.72 -27.12 10.72
N PRO A 262 -1.40 -26.80 10.76
CA PRO A 262 -0.70 -26.14 9.65
C PRO A 262 -0.68 -26.94 8.34
N ALA A 263 -0.70 -28.27 8.41
CA ALA A 263 -0.71 -29.12 7.22
C ALA A 263 -2.00 -28.96 6.39
N LEU A 264 -3.14 -28.71 7.04
CA LEU A 264 -4.44 -28.55 6.38
C LEU A 264 -4.50 -27.25 5.56
N VAL A 265 -3.87 -26.21 6.03
CA VAL A 265 -3.94 -24.85 5.45
C VAL A 265 -2.66 -24.47 4.70
N MET A 266 -1.70 -25.37 4.54
CA MET A 266 -0.41 -25.06 3.92
C MET A 266 -0.55 -24.48 2.51
N LEU A 267 -1.42 -25.05 1.67
CA LEU A 267 -1.63 -24.55 0.30
C LEU A 267 -2.33 -23.18 0.29
N PRO A 268 -3.50 -22.99 0.93
CA PRO A 268 -4.15 -21.66 0.92
C PRO A 268 -3.31 -20.58 1.59
N VAL A 269 -2.57 -20.86 2.65
CA VAL A 269 -1.65 -19.89 3.27
C VAL A 269 -0.52 -19.51 2.31
N THR A 270 0.06 -20.46 1.58
CA THR A 270 1.11 -20.19 0.59
C THR A 270 0.58 -19.31 -0.54
N LEU A 271 -0.65 -19.55 -1.02
CA LEU A 271 -1.31 -18.74 -2.04
C LEU A 271 -1.63 -17.32 -1.54
N LEU A 272 -2.12 -17.17 -0.31
CA LEU A 272 -2.34 -15.87 0.33
C LEU A 272 -1.02 -15.11 0.56
N ALA A 273 0.03 -15.81 0.98
CA ALA A 273 1.35 -15.23 1.13
C ALA A 273 1.91 -14.74 -0.22
N PHE A 274 1.71 -15.50 -1.29
CA PHE A 274 2.07 -15.08 -2.64
C PHE A 274 1.29 -13.81 -3.06
N ALA A 275 -0.01 -13.74 -2.79
CA ALA A 275 -0.81 -12.53 -3.03
C ALA A 275 -0.27 -11.31 -2.23
N GLY A 276 0.11 -11.51 -0.97
CA GLY A 276 0.76 -10.49 -0.16
C GLY A 276 2.10 -10.02 -0.74
N ILE A 277 2.94 -10.94 -1.20
CA ILE A 277 4.24 -10.69 -1.84
C ILE A 277 4.09 -9.83 -3.10
N THR A 278 3.15 -10.16 -3.98
CA THR A 278 2.92 -9.39 -5.22
C THR A 278 2.45 -7.98 -4.91
N LYS A 279 1.48 -7.82 -4.00
CA LYS A 279 0.92 -6.52 -3.62
C LYS A 279 1.91 -5.66 -2.85
N ALA A 280 2.76 -6.26 -2.01
CA ALA A 280 3.84 -5.59 -1.31
C ALA A 280 5.05 -5.29 -2.21
N ALA A 281 4.95 -5.52 -3.51
CA ALA A 281 6.01 -5.28 -4.48
C ALA A 281 7.34 -5.95 -4.11
N GLN A 282 7.30 -7.18 -3.63
CA GLN A 282 8.50 -7.94 -3.32
C GLN A 282 9.10 -8.57 -4.60
N MET A 283 10.39 -8.82 -4.60
CA MET A 283 11.03 -9.48 -5.74
C MET A 283 10.43 -10.88 -5.98
N PRO A 284 10.21 -11.24 -7.24
CA PRO A 284 10.53 -10.54 -8.50
C PRO A 284 9.49 -9.50 -8.96
N PHE A 285 8.41 -9.29 -8.22
CA PHE A 285 7.28 -8.44 -8.62
C PHE A 285 7.48 -6.94 -8.34
N HIS A 286 8.64 -6.51 -7.86
CA HIS A 286 8.92 -5.13 -7.45
C HIS A 286 8.83 -4.09 -8.57
N THR A 287 8.95 -4.52 -9.83
CA THR A 287 9.05 -3.61 -10.99
C THR A 287 7.77 -2.83 -11.26
N TRP A 288 6.60 -3.30 -10.81
CA TRP A 288 5.37 -2.55 -10.96
C TRP A 288 5.37 -1.26 -10.13
N LEU A 289 5.95 -1.33 -8.91
CA LEU A 289 6.01 -0.18 -8.01
C LEU A 289 7.02 0.87 -8.51
N LEU A 290 8.14 0.43 -9.09
CA LEU A 290 9.09 1.32 -9.77
C LEU A 290 8.46 1.99 -10.99
N GLY A 291 7.67 1.25 -11.77
CA GLY A 291 6.92 1.78 -12.91
C GLY A 291 5.84 2.79 -12.49
N ALA A 292 5.30 2.68 -11.28
CA ALA A 292 4.31 3.62 -10.76
C ALA A 292 4.87 5.05 -10.53
N MET A 293 6.19 5.25 -10.61
CA MET A 293 6.81 6.57 -10.44
C MET A 293 6.52 7.55 -11.59
N VAL A 294 5.95 7.10 -12.70
CA VAL A 294 5.46 7.97 -13.79
C VAL A 294 4.18 8.72 -13.39
N ALA A 295 3.46 8.22 -12.40
CA ALA A 295 2.21 8.82 -11.92
C ALA A 295 2.43 10.20 -11.27
N PRO A 296 1.36 11.03 -11.19
CA PRO A 296 1.39 12.23 -10.37
C PRO A 296 1.85 11.93 -8.94
N THR A 297 2.62 12.83 -8.34
CA THR A 297 3.26 12.55 -7.04
C THR A 297 2.31 12.21 -5.91
N PRO A 298 1.09 12.79 -5.80
CA PRO A 298 0.11 12.34 -4.80
C PRO A 298 -0.25 10.86 -4.92
N THR A 299 -0.34 10.33 -6.16
CA THR A 299 -0.54 8.89 -6.39
C THR A 299 0.62 8.08 -5.81
N SER A 300 1.86 8.47 -6.13
CA SER A 300 3.05 7.79 -5.59
C SER A 300 3.08 7.83 -4.06
N ALA A 301 2.79 8.99 -3.47
CA ALA A 301 2.71 9.14 -2.02
C ALA A 301 1.67 8.19 -1.41
N LEU A 302 0.46 8.13 -1.99
CA LEU A 302 -0.63 7.28 -1.50
C LEU A 302 -0.28 5.78 -1.59
N LEU A 303 0.22 5.33 -2.74
CA LEU A 303 0.57 3.92 -2.97
C LEU A 303 1.67 3.42 -2.02
N HIS A 304 2.70 4.25 -1.77
CA HIS A 304 3.90 3.85 -1.03
C HIS A 304 3.77 4.00 0.49
N SER A 305 3.02 4.99 0.99
CA SER A 305 2.99 5.29 2.41
C SER A 305 1.83 4.64 3.16
N SER A 306 0.60 4.70 2.63
CA SER A 306 -0.59 4.40 3.42
C SER A 306 -1.54 3.37 2.83
N THR A 307 -1.41 3.00 1.54
CA THR A 307 -2.43 2.17 0.91
C THR A 307 -1.88 0.84 0.34
N MET A 308 -1.82 0.68 -0.97
CA MET A 308 -1.71 -0.60 -1.66
C MET A 308 -0.63 -1.54 -1.12
N VAL A 309 0.61 -1.05 -0.99
CA VAL A 309 1.72 -1.90 -0.52
C VAL A 309 1.55 -2.29 0.96
N LYS A 310 0.83 -1.47 1.73
CA LYS A 310 0.51 -1.77 3.12
C LYS A 310 -0.54 -2.88 3.24
N ALA A 311 -1.49 -2.99 2.30
CA ALA A 311 -2.41 -4.12 2.25
C ALA A 311 -1.66 -5.45 2.12
N GLY A 312 -0.62 -5.50 1.27
CA GLY A 312 0.21 -6.70 1.11
C GLY A 312 0.91 -7.12 2.39
N VAL A 313 1.63 -6.20 3.05
CA VAL A 313 2.32 -6.52 4.31
C VAL A 313 1.35 -6.72 5.48
N PHE A 314 0.20 -6.04 5.49
CA PHE A 314 -0.85 -6.28 6.47
C PHE A 314 -1.34 -7.74 6.42
N LEU A 315 -1.63 -8.25 5.23
CA LEU A 315 -2.01 -9.66 5.05
C LEU A 315 -0.90 -10.60 5.55
N LEU A 316 0.37 -10.34 5.21
CA LEU A 316 1.50 -11.17 5.65
C LEU A 316 1.68 -11.15 7.16
N VAL A 317 1.58 -9.98 7.81
CA VAL A 317 1.67 -9.86 9.27
C VAL A 317 0.51 -10.58 9.96
N LYS A 318 -0.69 -10.52 9.39
CA LYS A 318 -1.86 -11.25 9.91
C LYS A 318 -1.72 -12.78 9.80
N LEU A 319 -0.98 -13.27 8.79
CA LEU A 319 -0.70 -14.70 8.61
C LEU A 319 0.48 -15.20 9.47
N SER A 320 1.20 -14.32 10.16
CA SER A 320 2.41 -14.66 10.92
C SER A 320 2.22 -15.79 11.95
N PRO A 321 1.09 -15.96 12.65
CA PRO A 321 0.90 -17.09 13.55
C PRO A 321 0.98 -18.46 12.84
N ILE A 322 0.57 -18.52 11.57
CA ILE A 322 0.68 -19.75 10.77
C ILE A 322 2.13 -19.93 10.28
N PHE A 323 2.82 -18.86 9.92
CA PHE A 323 4.23 -18.93 9.52
C PHE A 323 5.13 -19.42 10.64
N ALA A 324 4.83 -19.10 11.90
CA ALA A 324 5.56 -19.57 13.07
C ALA A 324 5.59 -21.11 13.20
N VAL A 325 4.55 -21.78 12.68
CA VAL A 325 4.37 -23.25 12.81
C VAL A 325 4.47 -24.00 11.48
N SER A 326 4.56 -23.30 10.35
CA SER A 326 4.56 -23.88 9.00
C SER A 326 5.83 -23.51 8.23
N LEU A 327 6.70 -24.48 7.98
CA LEU A 327 8.03 -24.26 7.39
C LEU A 327 7.96 -23.72 5.95
N VAL A 328 7.10 -24.27 5.08
CA VAL A 328 7.09 -23.94 3.65
C VAL A 328 6.72 -22.47 3.39
N PRO A 329 5.57 -21.96 3.86
CA PRO A 329 5.24 -20.56 3.64
C PRO A 329 6.16 -19.61 4.42
N SER A 330 6.64 -19.99 5.63
CA SER A 330 7.61 -19.20 6.39
C SER A 330 8.90 -18.99 5.60
N VAL A 331 9.54 -20.07 5.12
CA VAL A 331 10.78 -19.99 4.34
C VAL A 331 10.58 -19.15 3.08
N MET A 332 9.48 -19.33 2.34
CA MET A 332 9.17 -18.52 1.16
C MET A 332 9.12 -17.02 1.51
N VAL A 333 8.37 -16.65 2.54
CA VAL A 333 8.17 -15.26 2.95
C VAL A 333 9.45 -14.63 3.48
N VAL A 334 10.22 -15.38 4.31
CA VAL A 334 11.51 -14.93 4.87
C VAL A 334 12.55 -14.71 3.77
N LEU A 335 12.71 -15.66 2.86
CA LEU A 335 13.68 -15.54 1.76
C LEU A 335 13.34 -14.39 0.83
N VAL A 336 12.09 -14.32 0.37
CA VAL A 336 11.64 -13.24 -0.52
C VAL A 336 11.80 -11.88 0.16
N GLY A 337 11.38 -11.74 1.41
CA GLY A 337 11.48 -10.49 2.16
C GLY A 337 12.92 -10.08 2.42
N GLY A 338 13.74 -11.00 2.94
CA GLY A 338 15.15 -10.72 3.27
C GLY A 338 15.99 -10.37 2.05
N LEU A 339 15.85 -11.13 0.96
CA LEU A 339 16.54 -10.84 -0.30
C LEU A 339 16.08 -9.51 -0.92
N THR A 340 14.77 -9.25 -0.90
CA THR A 340 14.23 -7.97 -1.39
C THR A 340 14.79 -6.80 -0.59
N PHE A 341 14.86 -6.90 0.74
CA PHE A 341 15.44 -5.87 1.59
C PHE A 341 16.89 -5.56 1.21
N ALA A 342 17.73 -6.57 1.14
CA ALA A 342 19.14 -6.41 0.84
C ALA A 342 19.34 -5.84 -0.59
N LEU A 343 18.82 -6.52 -1.60
CA LEU A 343 19.05 -6.17 -3.01
C LEU A 343 18.49 -4.78 -3.34
N CYS A 344 17.26 -4.45 -2.91
CA CYS A 344 16.69 -3.14 -3.19
C CYS A 344 17.38 -2.01 -2.43
N SER A 345 17.94 -2.27 -1.23
CA SER A 345 18.78 -1.30 -0.54
C SER A 345 20.05 -0.98 -1.32
N PHE A 346 20.72 -1.97 -1.89
CA PHE A 346 21.88 -1.76 -2.75
C PHE A 346 21.52 -1.05 -4.07
N MET A 347 20.42 -1.44 -4.71
CA MET A 347 19.96 -0.81 -5.95
C MET A 347 19.58 0.67 -5.76
N ALA A 348 19.15 1.08 -4.56
CA ALA A 348 18.83 2.46 -4.24
C ALA A 348 20.06 3.39 -4.30
N ILE A 349 21.28 2.88 -3.99
CA ILE A 349 22.51 3.66 -3.94
C ILE A 349 22.83 4.27 -5.31
N SER A 350 22.61 3.50 -6.40
CA SER A 350 22.93 3.92 -7.77
C SER A 350 21.88 4.86 -8.40
N GLN A 351 20.76 5.13 -7.69
CA GLN A 351 19.71 5.98 -8.27
C GLN A 351 20.02 7.46 -8.04
N SER A 352 19.82 8.28 -9.10
CA SER A 352 19.83 9.73 -9.04
C SER A 352 18.42 10.32 -8.91
N ASN A 353 17.42 9.67 -9.52
CA ASN A 353 16.04 10.14 -9.45
C ASN A 353 15.46 9.92 -8.04
N ALA A 354 15.06 11.01 -7.36
CA ALA A 354 14.55 11.01 -6.00
C ALA A 354 13.33 10.08 -5.80
N LYS A 355 12.35 10.09 -6.74
CA LYS A 355 11.19 9.19 -6.67
C LYS A 355 11.62 7.72 -6.75
N ARG A 356 12.63 7.39 -7.57
CA ARG A 356 13.15 6.02 -7.68
C ARG A 356 13.90 5.60 -6.42
N VAL A 357 14.67 6.49 -5.79
CA VAL A 357 15.29 6.23 -4.47
C VAL A 357 14.22 5.94 -3.44
N LEU A 358 13.16 6.77 -3.38
CA LEU A 358 12.02 6.55 -2.48
C LEU A 358 11.33 5.20 -2.76
N ALA A 359 11.16 4.82 -4.03
CA ALA A 359 10.54 3.57 -4.42
C ALA A 359 11.38 2.35 -4.00
N TYR A 360 12.67 2.31 -4.33
CA TYR A 360 13.58 1.22 -3.89
C TYR A 360 13.66 1.12 -2.37
N SER A 361 13.76 2.24 -1.68
CA SER A 361 13.75 2.28 -0.22
C SER A 361 12.41 1.81 0.37
N THR A 362 11.27 2.04 -0.31
CA THR A 362 9.98 1.48 0.09
C THR A 362 9.98 -0.03 -0.06
N ILE A 363 10.37 -0.55 -1.24
CA ILE A 363 10.43 -1.99 -1.53
C ILE A 363 11.34 -2.69 -0.51
N ALA A 364 12.49 -2.10 -0.22
CA ALA A 364 13.43 -2.63 0.78
C ALA A 364 12.79 -2.72 2.19
N ASN A 365 12.17 -1.63 2.67
CA ASN A 365 11.52 -1.66 3.99
C ASN A 365 10.34 -2.64 4.05
N LEU A 366 9.54 -2.75 2.99
CA LEU A 366 8.50 -3.76 2.88
C LEU A 366 9.09 -5.17 2.89
N GLY A 367 10.28 -5.36 2.30
CA GLY A 367 11.03 -6.61 2.37
C GLY A 367 11.39 -6.98 3.80
N LEU A 368 11.85 -6.03 4.59
CA LEU A 368 12.16 -6.25 5.99
C LEU A 368 10.92 -6.60 6.82
N ILE A 369 9.80 -5.89 6.60
CA ILE A 369 8.49 -6.20 7.22
C ILE A 369 8.06 -7.62 6.84
N THR A 370 8.18 -7.99 5.57
CA THR A 370 7.84 -9.32 5.05
C THR A 370 8.70 -10.40 5.71
N ALA A 371 10.00 -10.18 5.85
CA ALA A 371 10.89 -11.12 6.54
C ALA A 371 10.52 -11.31 8.02
N CYS A 372 10.21 -10.20 8.72
CA CYS A 372 9.73 -10.27 10.11
C CYS A 372 8.40 -11.04 10.23
N ALA A 373 7.46 -10.81 9.30
CA ALA A 373 6.20 -11.55 9.27
C ALA A 373 6.43 -13.06 9.06
N GLY A 374 7.36 -13.42 8.17
CA GLY A 374 7.71 -14.80 7.88
C GLY A 374 8.41 -15.52 9.04
N VAL A 375 9.16 -14.80 9.87
CA VAL A 375 9.75 -15.32 11.12
C VAL A 375 8.65 -15.70 12.11
N GLY A 376 7.61 -14.88 12.23
CA GLY A 376 6.38 -15.20 12.94
C GLY A 376 6.47 -15.16 14.47
N THR A 377 7.65 -14.87 15.07
CA THR A 377 7.74 -14.70 16.52
C THR A 377 7.05 -13.41 16.97
N PRO A 378 6.52 -13.32 18.20
CA PRO A 378 5.88 -12.10 18.71
C PRO A 378 6.77 -10.86 18.58
N GLU A 379 8.06 -10.99 18.85
CA GLU A 379 9.05 -9.92 18.75
C GLU A 379 9.23 -9.45 17.30
N ALA A 380 9.29 -10.39 16.34
CA ALA A 380 9.39 -10.08 14.92
C ALA A 380 8.11 -9.41 14.40
N VAL A 381 6.93 -9.84 14.86
CA VAL A 381 5.65 -9.21 14.52
C VAL A 381 5.59 -7.78 15.05
N TRP A 382 6.03 -7.54 16.30
CA TRP A 382 6.12 -6.18 16.84
C TRP A 382 7.10 -5.31 16.06
N ALA A 383 8.26 -5.86 15.69
CA ALA A 383 9.22 -5.16 14.84
C ALA A 383 8.59 -4.79 13.48
N ALA A 384 7.85 -5.71 12.85
CA ALA A 384 7.11 -5.44 11.62
C ALA A 384 6.10 -4.29 11.77
N ILE A 385 5.33 -4.26 12.87
CA ILE A 385 4.36 -3.20 13.15
C ILE A 385 5.06 -1.85 13.31
N LEU A 386 6.16 -1.77 14.06
CA LEU A 386 6.95 -0.55 14.21
C LEU A 386 7.50 -0.06 12.87
N LEU A 387 8.02 -0.97 12.03
CA LEU A 387 8.47 -0.65 10.67
C LEU A 387 7.32 -0.09 9.83
N ILE A 388 6.11 -0.64 9.92
CA ILE A 388 4.92 -0.15 9.20
C ILE A 388 4.62 1.29 9.58
N ILE A 389 4.59 1.62 10.86
CA ILE A 389 4.25 2.95 11.38
C ILE A 389 5.28 3.98 10.91
N PHE A 390 6.55 3.76 11.23
CA PHE A 390 7.60 4.76 10.96
C PHE A 390 7.86 4.93 9.46
N HIS A 391 7.76 3.82 8.70
CA HIS A 391 7.84 3.90 7.24
C HIS A 391 6.68 4.73 6.65
N ALA A 392 5.44 4.57 7.13
CA ALA A 392 4.29 5.30 6.59
C ALA A 392 4.47 6.82 6.77
N VAL A 393 4.85 7.26 7.97
CA VAL A 393 5.04 8.68 8.31
C VAL A 393 6.20 9.29 7.52
N ALA A 394 7.36 8.66 7.54
CA ALA A 394 8.54 9.20 6.87
C ALA A 394 8.38 9.24 5.34
N LYS A 395 7.77 8.21 4.75
CA LYS A 395 7.58 8.15 3.30
C LYS A 395 6.55 9.14 2.80
N SER A 396 5.44 9.34 3.51
CA SER A 396 4.47 10.37 3.12
C SER A 396 5.15 11.74 3.09
N LEU A 397 5.86 12.12 4.14
CA LEU A 397 6.58 13.39 4.19
C LEU A 397 7.55 13.54 3.02
N LEU A 398 8.38 12.52 2.76
CA LEU A 398 9.40 12.58 1.70
C LEU A 398 8.79 12.66 0.31
N PHE A 399 7.74 11.89 0.00
CA PHE A 399 7.07 11.99 -1.31
C PHE A 399 6.44 13.36 -1.54
N LEU A 400 5.78 13.93 -0.51
CA LEU A 400 5.20 15.28 -0.60
C LEU A 400 6.28 16.34 -0.80
N CYS A 401 7.39 16.25 -0.08
CA CYS A 401 8.53 17.15 -0.26
C CYS A 401 9.15 17.04 -1.66
N VAL A 402 9.36 15.81 -2.16
CA VAL A 402 9.91 15.59 -3.51
C VAL A 402 8.96 16.11 -4.58
N GLY A 403 7.65 15.92 -4.44
CA GLY A 403 6.67 16.44 -5.38
C GLY A 403 6.66 17.97 -5.43
N THR A 404 6.80 18.62 -4.27
CA THR A 404 6.90 20.08 -4.20
C THR A 404 8.22 20.59 -4.78
N ALA A 405 9.35 19.91 -4.48
CA ALA A 405 10.67 20.25 -5.05
C ALA A 405 10.66 20.12 -6.58
N GLU A 406 10.17 18.98 -7.10
CA GLU A 406 10.06 18.71 -8.54
C GLU A 406 9.34 19.84 -9.28
N HIS A 407 8.27 20.37 -8.70
CA HIS A 407 7.44 21.41 -9.30
C HIS A 407 8.17 22.76 -9.40
N HIS A 408 9.02 23.08 -8.41
CA HIS A 408 9.70 24.38 -8.34
C HIS A 408 11.08 24.38 -8.97
N ILE A 409 11.80 23.23 -8.95
CA ILE A 409 13.15 23.11 -9.51
C ILE A 409 13.09 22.65 -10.98
N GLY A 410 12.01 21.97 -11.39
CA GLY A 410 11.88 21.37 -12.72
C GLY A 410 12.73 20.10 -12.91
N SER A 411 13.29 19.55 -11.83
CA SER A 411 14.09 18.31 -11.86
C SER A 411 13.69 17.34 -10.77
N ARG A 412 13.88 16.04 -11.06
CA ARG A 412 13.66 14.93 -10.12
C ARG A 412 14.96 14.37 -9.55
N ASN A 413 16.13 14.88 -9.99
CA ASN A 413 17.41 14.35 -9.58
C ASN A 413 17.83 14.92 -8.23
N ILE A 414 18.41 14.06 -7.40
CA ILE A 414 18.95 14.43 -6.09
C ILE A 414 20.11 15.42 -6.24
N GLU A 415 20.88 15.26 -7.32
CA GLU A 415 22.02 16.10 -7.64
C GLU A 415 21.63 17.56 -7.88
N ASP A 416 20.41 17.81 -8.38
CA ASP A 416 19.88 19.15 -8.64
C ASP A 416 19.22 19.80 -7.42
N MET A 417 19.24 19.12 -6.27
CA MET A 417 18.66 19.60 -5.01
C MET A 417 19.66 20.31 -4.08
N ASP A 418 20.90 20.51 -4.53
CA ASP A 418 21.97 21.14 -3.76
C ASP A 418 21.68 22.61 -3.40
N LEU A 419 20.88 23.33 -4.21
CA LEU A 419 20.43 24.70 -3.92
C LEU A 419 19.11 24.79 -3.15
N LEU A 420 18.55 23.66 -2.73
CA LEU A 420 17.21 23.65 -2.12
C LEU A 420 17.17 24.42 -0.80
N PHE A 421 18.25 24.40 -0.04
CA PHE A 421 18.36 25.16 1.23
C PHE A 421 18.30 26.67 1.04
N GLU A 422 18.86 27.19 -0.04
CA GLU A 422 18.83 28.62 -0.36
C GLU A 422 17.48 29.03 -0.94
N ARG A 423 16.94 28.26 -1.88
CA ARG A 423 15.71 28.59 -2.60
C ARG A 423 14.45 28.30 -1.80
N MET A 424 14.42 27.17 -1.06
CA MET A 424 13.25 26.69 -0.35
C MET A 424 13.65 26.13 1.05
N PRO A 425 14.12 26.97 1.98
CA PRO A 425 14.70 26.52 3.25
C PRO A 425 13.73 25.75 4.14
N ARG A 426 12.42 26.05 4.06
CA ARG A 426 11.39 25.31 4.81
C ARG A 426 11.25 23.89 4.27
N LEU A 427 11.17 23.76 2.94
CA LEU A 427 11.04 22.47 2.27
C LEU A 427 12.27 21.59 2.50
N ALA A 428 13.47 22.17 2.37
CA ALA A 428 14.74 21.48 2.62
C ALA A 428 14.80 20.92 4.06
N ARG A 429 14.38 21.71 5.06
CA ARG A 429 14.32 21.25 6.46
C ARG A 429 13.34 20.09 6.66
N PHE A 430 12.14 20.15 6.07
CA PHE A 430 11.19 19.03 6.14
C PHE A 430 11.72 17.79 5.42
N MET A 431 12.37 17.95 4.27
CA MET A 431 13.01 16.84 3.56
C MET A 431 14.13 16.20 4.36
N MET A 432 15.01 17.03 4.99
CA MET A 432 16.04 16.54 5.91
C MET A 432 15.43 15.76 7.07
N LEU A 433 14.39 16.32 7.71
CA LEU A 433 13.69 15.63 8.81
C LEU A 433 13.16 14.27 8.35
N GLY A 434 12.50 14.21 7.19
CA GLY A 434 12.01 12.95 6.61
C GLY A 434 13.13 11.94 6.35
N ILE A 435 14.28 12.38 5.82
CA ILE A 435 15.45 11.54 5.61
C ILE A 435 16.01 11.05 6.95
N MET A 436 16.17 11.93 7.94
CA MET A 436 16.65 11.55 9.28
C MET A 436 15.72 10.53 9.95
N CYS A 437 14.41 10.65 9.77
CA CYS A 437 13.44 9.67 10.27
C CYS A 437 13.66 8.26 9.72
N MET A 438 14.35 8.12 8.57
CA MET A 438 14.59 6.83 7.93
C MET A 438 15.83 6.08 8.46
N PHE A 439 16.79 6.75 9.13
CA PHE A 439 18.02 6.06 9.52
C PHE A 439 18.76 6.59 10.76
N VAL A 440 18.36 7.74 11.34
CA VAL A 440 19.07 8.38 12.47
C VAL A 440 18.31 8.17 13.79
N ALA A 441 19.04 7.93 14.88
CA ALA A 441 18.51 8.04 16.24
C ALA A 441 18.25 9.51 16.62
N PRO A 442 17.22 9.83 17.40
CA PRO A 442 16.27 8.95 18.10
C PRO A 442 15.01 8.65 17.28
N PHE A 443 15.04 8.79 15.96
CA PHE A 443 13.86 8.60 15.09
C PHE A 443 13.50 7.12 14.94
N GLY A 444 12.20 6.87 14.77
CA GLY A 444 11.59 5.57 14.96
C GLY A 444 12.06 4.44 14.07
N MET A 445 12.52 4.72 12.82
CA MET A 445 12.98 3.66 11.92
C MET A 445 14.21 2.91 12.44
N LEU A 446 15.14 3.60 13.12
CA LEU A 446 16.28 2.93 13.74
C LEU A 446 15.84 2.05 14.92
N ILE A 447 14.86 2.51 15.71
CA ILE A 447 14.27 1.72 16.81
C ILE A 447 13.63 0.43 16.26
N ALA A 448 12.86 0.56 15.17
CA ALA A 448 12.23 -0.60 14.52
C ALA A 448 13.26 -1.60 13.96
N LYS A 449 14.35 -1.11 13.35
CA LYS A 449 15.44 -1.97 12.86
C LYS A 449 16.19 -2.64 14.01
N TRP A 450 16.34 -1.96 15.15
CA TRP A 450 16.92 -2.56 16.34
C TRP A 450 16.05 -3.68 16.89
N ALA A 451 14.73 -3.46 17.00
CA ALA A 451 13.80 -4.52 17.36
C ALA A 451 13.85 -5.72 16.38
N THR A 452 14.00 -5.45 15.08
CA THR A 452 14.22 -6.49 14.07
C THR A 452 15.52 -7.27 14.31
N LEU A 453 16.61 -6.57 14.64
CA LEU A 453 17.89 -7.21 14.94
C LEU A 453 17.76 -8.16 16.14
N VAL A 454 17.15 -7.69 17.22
CA VAL A 454 16.92 -8.51 18.42
C VAL A 454 16.14 -9.76 18.07
N SER A 455 15.01 -9.62 17.36
CA SER A 455 14.18 -10.75 16.96
C SER A 455 14.91 -11.75 16.05
N PHE A 456 15.76 -11.27 15.13
CA PHE A 456 16.55 -12.16 14.26
C PHE A 456 17.68 -12.88 15.00
N VAL A 457 18.29 -12.24 16.00
CA VAL A 457 19.29 -12.87 16.86
C VAL A 457 18.66 -14.01 17.69
N GLU A 458 17.46 -13.79 18.22
CA GLU A 458 16.73 -14.80 18.98
C GLU A 458 16.37 -16.04 18.16
N THR A 459 16.14 -15.88 16.85
CA THR A 459 15.94 -17.06 15.96
C THR A 459 17.20 -17.90 15.72
N GLY A 460 18.39 -17.36 16.03
CA GLY A 460 19.66 -17.98 15.70
C GLY A 460 19.98 -18.05 14.21
N ASN A 461 19.18 -17.41 13.34
CA ASN A 461 19.37 -17.44 11.89
C ASN A 461 20.41 -16.38 11.46
N VAL A 462 21.66 -16.80 11.37
CA VAL A 462 22.79 -15.93 11.00
C VAL A 462 22.59 -15.25 9.63
N ALA A 463 21.93 -15.92 8.67
CA ALA A 463 21.69 -15.34 7.35
C ALA A 463 20.79 -14.10 7.41
N LEU A 464 19.77 -14.11 8.27
CA LEU A 464 18.89 -12.93 8.47
C LEU A 464 19.65 -11.77 9.12
N ILE A 465 20.54 -12.06 10.07
CA ILE A 465 21.37 -11.04 10.72
C ILE A 465 22.30 -10.38 9.69
N ILE A 466 22.94 -11.19 8.84
CA ILE A 466 23.81 -10.71 7.76
C ILE A 466 23.01 -9.84 6.77
N LEU A 467 21.85 -10.31 6.30
CA LEU A 467 20.98 -9.54 5.40
C LEU A 467 20.54 -8.20 6.00
N LEU A 468 20.21 -8.22 7.30
CA LEU A 468 19.83 -6.99 8.02
C LEU A 468 21.00 -6.02 8.14
N ALA A 469 22.19 -6.49 8.48
CA ALA A 469 23.38 -5.65 8.64
C ALA A 469 23.79 -4.99 7.31
N PHE A 470 23.97 -5.79 6.26
CA PHE A 470 24.36 -5.26 4.95
C PHE A 470 23.28 -4.40 4.30
N GLY A 471 22.00 -4.79 4.37
CA GLY A 471 20.90 -3.99 3.86
C GLY A 471 20.75 -2.67 4.63
N SER A 472 21.00 -2.65 5.94
CA SER A 472 20.97 -1.41 6.74
C SER A 472 22.14 -0.49 6.42
N ALA A 473 23.35 -1.05 6.20
CA ALA A 473 24.51 -0.28 5.72
C ALA A 473 24.22 0.37 4.36
N ALA A 474 23.67 -0.38 3.41
CA ALA A 474 23.25 0.15 2.11
C ALA A 474 22.18 1.25 2.25
N THR A 475 21.21 1.06 3.16
CA THR A 475 20.19 2.07 3.47
C THR A 475 20.83 3.37 3.98
N PHE A 476 21.81 3.27 4.87
CA PHE A 476 22.55 4.43 5.37
C PHE A 476 23.25 5.17 4.22
N MET A 477 23.90 4.46 3.31
CA MET A 477 24.67 5.05 2.20
C MET A 477 23.83 5.95 1.30
N PHE A 478 22.67 5.50 0.83
CA PHE A 478 21.88 6.33 -0.09
C PHE A 478 21.14 7.48 0.64
N TRP A 479 20.77 7.33 1.91
CA TRP A 479 20.21 8.43 2.68
C TRP A 479 21.27 9.46 3.03
N ALA A 480 22.48 9.04 3.39
CA ALA A 480 23.60 9.95 3.65
C ALA A 480 24.02 10.71 2.38
N LYS A 481 24.04 10.02 1.21
CA LYS A 481 24.25 10.66 -0.10
C LYS A 481 23.25 11.80 -0.33
N TRP A 482 21.96 11.53 -0.12
CA TRP A 482 20.92 12.53 -0.34
C TRP A 482 20.99 13.66 0.68
N LEU A 483 21.20 13.34 1.96
CA LEU A 483 21.36 14.34 3.01
C LEU A 483 22.54 15.25 2.75
N GLY A 484 23.68 14.70 2.33
CA GLY A 484 24.87 15.46 1.96
C GLY A 484 24.62 16.42 0.79
N LYS A 485 23.82 16.01 -0.21
CA LYS A 485 23.42 16.89 -1.32
C LYS A 485 22.52 18.04 -0.85
N LEU A 486 21.58 17.79 0.03
CA LEU A 486 20.70 18.82 0.58
C LEU A 486 21.44 19.84 1.46
N SER A 487 22.49 19.41 2.17
CA SER A 487 23.30 20.25 3.04
C SER A 487 24.54 20.83 2.36
N GLY A 488 24.81 20.44 1.11
CA GLY A 488 25.93 20.95 0.30
C GLY A 488 25.73 22.43 -0.03
N ILE A 489 26.81 23.19 0.02
CA ILE A 489 26.85 24.56 -0.50
C ILE A 489 27.03 24.42 -2.03
N ALA A 490 26.05 24.90 -2.78
CA ALA A 490 26.16 24.93 -4.24
C ALA A 490 26.76 26.27 -4.68
N GLY A 491 27.74 26.21 -5.53
CA GLY A 491 28.40 27.36 -6.10
C GLY A 491 29.92 27.26 -5.99
N GLU A 492 30.62 28.08 -6.72
CA GLU A 492 32.07 28.23 -6.55
C GLU A 492 32.30 28.66 -5.06
N PRO A 493 33.20 27.98 -4.34
CA PRO A 493 33.53 28.37 -3.00
C PRO A 493 34.08 29.78 -3.01
N GLN A 494 33.27 30.78 -2.73
CA GLN A 494 33.69 32.17 -2.65
C GLN A 494 34.60 32.44 -1.45
N ASN A 495 34.61 31.53 -0.45
CA ASN A 495 35.51 31.58 0.67
C ASN A 495 36.02 30.19 1.02
N VAL A 496 37.26 29.92 0.69
CA VAL A 496 38.00 28.73 1.09
C VAL A 496 38.50 28.81 2.54
N GLU A 497 38.26 29.94 3.22
CA GLU A 497 38.61 30.19 4.61
C GLU A 497 37.36 30.08 5.49
N LEU A 498 36.90 28.89 5.72
CA LEU A 498 36.02 28.60 6.87
C LEU A 498 36.49 27.34 7.56
#